data_8c899960d359340d34369fe47f6101fe
#
_entry.id   8c899960d359340d34369fe47f6101fe
#
_cell.length_a   1.000
_cell.length_b   1.000
_cell.length_c   1.000
_cell.angle_alpha   90.00
_cell.angle_beta   90.00
_cell.angle_gamma   90.00
#
_symmetry.space_group_name_H-M   'P 1'
#
loop_
_entity.id
_entity.type
_entity.pdbx_description
1 polymer ?
#
loop_
_entity_poly.entity_id
_entity_poly.type
_entity_poly.pdbx_seq_one_letter_code
_entity_poly.pdbx_strand_id
1 'polypeptide(L)'
;MSDARRASGLLPGLVIALAFVAAGVSGFVVGSLSGSPESASATEPSQTAPVDPSGSTASSSSAPLPIPSDDSYIAALDDSLQMGSETLAEGQSGLSDVNLASSDLEVLNWVETDDPVFFITIDDGLVDSPAVREVIDRYQIPVTAFLTEYAVRDKTEYFEAATAYGGSVQNHTMVHGALDDPKTDVEWEICETQDRFEEQFGYRPWMLRPPYGAGPDDPDVLKYAEQCGINRIVLWNVVVSDDNKVEYWEPPIKAGDIVLLHWVEGLDVGLEKILELGKAQGLTPAALEDYI
;
A
#
# COMPACT_ATOMS: atom_id res chain seq x y z
N MET A 1 57.73 18.71 15.66
CA MET A 1 58.23 19.03 14.32
C MET A 1 57.92 17.87 13.43
N SER A 2 56.84 17.95 12.68
CA SER A 2 56.69 17.49 11.30
C SER A 2 55.20 17.59 10.92
N ASP A 3 54.94 18.54 10.06
CA ASP A 3 53.64 18.77 9.39
C ASP A 3 53.25 17.58 8.50
N ALA A 4 51.99 17.22 8.51
CA ALA A 4 51.37 16.44 7.44
C ALA A 4 50.07 17.12 6.99
N ARG A 5 50.11 17.65 5.78
CA ARG A 5 49.09 18.46 5.11
C ARG A 5 47.89 17.61 4.73
N ARG A 6 46.67 18.15 4.98
CA ARG A 6 45.40 17.72 4.38
C ARG A 6 45.41 17.98 2.87
N ALA A 7 45.06 16.95 2.11
CA ALA A 7 44.70 17.09 0.71
C ALA A 7 43.17 16.88 0.58
N SER A 8 42.49 17.97 0.27
CA SER A 8 41.09 17.99 -0.15
C SER A 8 40.99 17.58 -1.62
N GLY A 9 40.38 16.43 -1.89
CA GLY A 9 40.03 16.01 -3.25
C GLY A 9 38.55 16.22 -3.49
N LEU A 10 38.21 17.25 -4.27
CA LEU A 10 36.88 17.38 -4.87
C LEU A 10 36.72 16.34 -5.98
N LEU A 11 35.68 15.55 -5.94
CA LEU A 11 35.22 14.75 -7.06
C LEU A 11 34.16 15.53 -7.84
N PRO A 12 34.20 15.51 -9.17
CA PRO A 12 33.23 16.24 -10.00
C PRO A 12 31.92 15.50 -10.12
N GLY A 13 30.81 16.23 -9.97
CA GLY A 13 29.44 15.73 -10.14
C GLY A 13 29.18 15.22 -11.56
N LEU A 14 28.56 14.05 -11.63
CA LEU A 14 28.03 13.46 -12.86
C LEU A 14 26.59 13.95 -13.03
N VAL A 15 26.37 14.83 -14.00
CA VAL A 15 25.03 15.23 -14.45
C VAL A 15 24.55 14.18 -15.44
N ILE A 16 23.54 13.41 -15.10
CA ILE A 16 22.85 12.51 -16.02
C ILE A 16 21.64 13.25 -16.57
N ALA A 17 21.69 13.57 -17.86
CA ALA A 17 20.57 14.13 -18.59
C ALA A 17 19.66 12.99 -19.06
N LEU A 18 18.41 12.96 -18.61
CA LEU A 18 17.37 12.06 -19.10
C LEU A 18 16.82 12.62 -20.43
N ALA A 19 16.94 11.82 -21.48
CA ALA A 19 16.33 12.09 -22.77
C ALA A 19 14.98 11.35 -22.87
N PHE A 20 13.90 12.14 -22.98
CA PHE A 20 12.57 11.60 -23.28
C PHE A 20 12.48 11.20 -24.76
N VAL A 21 12.12 9.93 -25.01
CA VAL A 21 11.73 9.45 -26.35
C VAL A 21 10.21 9.37 -26.38
N ALA A 22 9.60 10.27 -27.15
CA ALA A 22 8.17 10.23 -27.46
C ALA A 22 7.92 9.18 -28.55
N ALA A 23 7.17 8.12 -28.25
CA ALA A 23 6.66 7.18 -29.24
C ALA A 23 5.21 7.54 -29.60
N GLY A 24 4.97 7.78 -30.90
CA GLY A 24 3.71 8.24 -31.43
C GLY A 24 2.65 7.15 -31.50
N VAL A 25 1.42 7.55 -31.22
CA VAL A 25 0.21 6.74 -31.35
C VAL A 25 -0.32 6.84 -32.77
N SER A 26 -0.41 5.71 -33.48
CA SER A 26 -1.13 5.59 -34.74
C SER A 26 -2.56 5.12 -34.46
N GLY A 27 -3.51 5.93 -34.86
CA GLY A 27 -4.93 5.63 -34.72
C GLY A 27 -5.41 4.52 -35.65
N PHE A 28 -6.41 3.78 -35.18
CA PHE A 28 -7.30 2.98 -36.02
C PHE A 28 -8.76 3.42 -35.81
N VAL A 29 -9.36 3.88 -36.90
CA VAL A 29 -10.80 4.14 -37.05
C VAL A 29 -11.43 2.90 -37.68
N VAL A 30 -12.59 2.47 -37.24
CA VAL A 30 -13.69 1.80 -37.97
C VAL A 30 -14.65 1.28 -36.88
N GLY A 31 -15.91 1.42 -36.90
CA GLY A 31 -16.95 1.62 -37.84
C GLY A 31 -18.26 1.26 -37.14
N SER A 32 -19.22 2.13 -37.29
CA SER A 32 -20.59 1.96 -36.80
C SER A 32 -21.30 0.81 -37.50
N LEU A 33 -22.09 0.03 -36.75
CA LEU A 33 -23.29 -0.59 -37.28
C LEU A 33 -24.43 -0.51 -36.25
N SER A 34 -25.44 0.19 -36.64
CA SER A 34 -26.75 0.36 -36.02
C SER A 34 -27.60 -0.88 -36.10
N GLY A 35 -28.43 -1.10 -35.09
CA GLY A 35 -29.52 -2.09 -35.13
C GLY A 35 -30.30 -2.15 -33.83
N SER A 36 -31.35 -1.32 -33.68
CA SER A 36 -32.55 -1.65 -32.91
C SER A 36 -33.63 -2.08 -33.94
N PRO A 37 -34.70 -2.79 -33.63
CA PRO A 37 -35.61 -2.58 -32.51
C PRO A 37 -36.10 -3.91 -31.90
N GLU A 38 -36.91 -3.97 -30.88
CA GLU A 38 -38.37 -3.91 -30.84
C GLU A 38 -38.93 -4.23 -29.45
N SER A 39 -40.03 -3.57 -29.12
CA SER A 39 -40.87 -3.67 -27.95
C SER A 39 -41.58 -5.03 -27.78
N ALA A 40 -41.79 -5.44 -26.53
CA ALA A 40 -43.03 -6.14 -26.14
C ALA A 40 -43.40 -5.83 -24.69
N SER A 41 -44.58 -5.25 -24.57
CA SER A 41 -45.37 -4.90 -23.40
C SER A 41 -46.15 -6.12 -22.86
N ALA A 42 -46.42 -6.09 -21.56
CA ALA A 42 -47.62 -6.57 -20.84
C ALA A 42 -47.22 -7.35 -19.56
N THR A 43 -47.72 -7.19 -18.39
CA THR A 43 -48.97 -6.80 -17.76
C THR A 43 -48.81 -7.07 -16.27
N GLU A 44 -49.15 -6.11 -15.40
CA GLU A 44 -49.47 -6.36 -13.99
C GLU A 44 -50.76 -7.18 -13.83
N PRO A 45 -50.99 -7.80 -12.63
CA PRO A 45 -51.89 -7.19 -11.66
C PRO A 45 -51.49 -7.39 -10.17
N SER A 46 -51.50 -6.37 -9.44
CA SER A 46 -52.32 -5.87 -8.32
C SER A 46 -52.78 -6.80 -7.19
N GLN A 47 -52.61 -6.25 -5.95
CA GLN A 47 -53.29 -6.47 -4.65
C GLN A 47 -52.79 -7.67 -3.82
N THR A 48 -52.50 -7.51 -2.54
CA THR A 48 -53.18 -6.85 -1.39
C THR A 48 -52.26 -6.78 -0.19
N ALA A 49 -52.28 -5.69 0.57
CA ALA A 49 -51.89 -5.62 2.00
C ALA A 49 -53.14 -5.97 2.83
N PRO A 50 -53.10 -6.18 4.16
CA PRO A 50 -52.33 -5.56 5.21
C PRO A 50 -51.89 -6.54 6.35
N VAL A 51 -51.06 -6.16 7.30
CA VAL A 51 -51.30 -5.85 8.73
C VAL A 51 -49.99 -5.83 9.49
N ASP A 52 -49.73 -4.71 10.17
CA ASP A 52 -48.74 -4.51 11.23
C ASP A 52 -49.11 -5.32 12.51
N PRO A 53 -48.13 -5.76 13.34
CA PRO A 53 -47.85 -4.94 14.49
C PRO A 53 -46.36 -4.92 14.99
N SER A 54 -45.88 -3.70 15.28
CA SER A 54 -45.08 -3.33 16.46
C SER A 54 -43.95 -4.26 16.91
N GLY A 55 -42.73 -3.82 16.65
CA GLY A 55 -41.53 -4.32 17.31
C GLY A 55 -40.35 -3.35 17.05
N SER A 56 -40.30 -2.28 17.85
CA SER A 56 -39.17 -1.32 17.88
C SER A 56 -37.91 -2.05 18.31
N THR A 57 -36.95 -2.21 17.39
CA THR A 57 -35.52 -2.27 17.70
C THR A 57 -34.83 -1.29 16.77
N ALA A 58 -34.38 -0.19 17.35
CA ALA A 58 -33.57 0.80 16.68
C ALA A 58 -32.22 0.15 16.32
N SER A 59 -32.11 -0.33 15.08
CA SER A 59 -30.83 -0.56 14.43
C SER A 59 -30.43 0.77 13.81
N SER A 60 -29.44 1.42 14.38
CA SER A 60 -28.80 2.56 13.76
C SER A 60 -27.99 2.06 12.57
N SER A 61 -28.66 1.89 11.44
CA SER A 61 -27.98 1.79 10.14
C SER A 61 -27.50 3.20 9.80
N SER A 62 -26.26 3.51 10.12
CA SER A 62 -25.57 4.64 9.49
C SER A 62 -25.40 4.23 8.02
N ALA A 63 -26.15 4.89 7.15
CA ALA A 63 -25.92 4.76 5.72
C ALA A 63 -24.46 5.21 5.43
N PRO A 64 -23.73 4.49 4.57
CA PRO A 64 -22.38 4.92 4.18
C PRO A 64 -22.45 6.37 3.69
N LEU A 65 -21.53 7.21 4.15
CA LEU A 65 -21.40 8.57 3.65
C LEU A 65 -21.16 8.50 2.13
N PRO A 66 -21.85 9.33 1.33
CA PRO A 66 -21.64 9.33 -0.10
C PRO A 66 -20.19 9.70 -0.40
N ILE A 67 -19.48 8.79 -1.04
CA ILE A 67 -18.14 9.06 -1.60
C ILE A 67 -18.32 10.23 -2.58
N PRO A 68 -17.48 11.28 -2.51
CA PRO A 68 -17.51 12.34 -3.48
C PRO A 68 -17.36 11.73 -4.89
N SER A 69 -18.38 11.83 -5.72
CA SER A 69 -18.35 11.41 -7.12
C SER A 69 -17.81 12.52 -8.02
N ASP A 70 -16.80 13.24 -7.53
CA ASP A 70 -16.19 14.34 -8.24
C ASP A 70 -15.13 13.80 -9.19
N ASP A 71 -15.31 14.06 -10.49
CA ASP A 71 -14.35 13.66 -11.53
C ASP A 71 -12.93 14.24 -11.28
N SER A 72 -12.81 15.33 -10.50
CA SER A 72 -11.54 15.89 -10.08
C SER A 72 -10.80 15.01 -9.07
N TYR A 73 -11.54 14.27 -8.25
CA TYR A 73 -11.01 13.33 -7.28
C TYR A 73 -10.47 12.06 -7.95
N ILE A 74 -11.21 11.56 -8.94
CA ILE A 74 -10.77 10.42 -9.77
C ILE A 74 -9.56 10.80 -10.63
N ALA A 75 -9.49 12.03 -11.13
CA ALA A 75 -8.32 12.53 -11.86
C ALA A 75 -7.09 12.72 -10.96
N ALA A 76 -7.28 13.09 -9.69
CA ALA A 76 -6.20 13.15 -8.71
C ALA A 76 -5.71 11.74 -8.31
N LEU A 77 -6.60 10.76 -8.28
CA LEU A 77 -6.26 9.34 -8.14
C LEU A 77 -5.45 8.81 -9.31
N ASP A 78 -5.85 9.14 -10.55
CA ASP A 78 -5.12 8.71 -11.76
C ASP A 78 -3.70 9.31 -11.82
N ASP A 79 -3.48 10.49 -11.25
CA ASP A 79 -2.17 11.13 -11.15
C ASP A 79 -1.35 10.57 -9.96
N SER A 80 -1.99 10.20 -8.85
CA SER A 80 -1.34 9.54 -7.71
C SER A 80 -1.11 8.04 -7.95
N LEU A 81 -1.94 7.41 -8.79
CA LEU A 81 -1.80 6.02 -9.23
C LEU A 81 -0.68 5.80 -10.28
N GLN A 82 0.09 6.82 -10.65
CA GLN A 82 1.42 6.62 -11.25
C GLN A 82 2.42 6.12 -10.19
N MET A 83 1.96 5.21 -9.38
CA MET A 83 2.68 4.51 -8.33
C MET A 83 3.68 3.56 -8.95
N GLY A 84 4.75 3.32 -8.26
CA GLY A 84 5.82 2.42 -8.67
C GLY A 84 7.16 3.10 -8.89
N SER A 85 7.28 4.38 -8.55
CA SER A 85 8.58 5.05 -8.55
C SER A 85 9.09 5.33 -7.13
N GLU A 86 8.54 4.65 -6.12
CA GLU A 86 9.05 4.78 -4.77
C GLU A 86 10.45 4.20 -4.69
N THR A 87 11.40 5.09 -4.52
CA THR A 87 12.80 4.79 -4.26
C THR A 87 13.06 4.94 -2.77
N LEU A 88 14.20 4.46 -2.31
CA LEU A 88 14.66 4.76 -0.94
C LEU A 88 14.77 6.28 -0.77
N ALA A 89 13.84 6.89 -0.03
CA ALA A 89 13.80 8.33 0.15
C ALA A 89 15.03 8.80 0.95
N GLU A 90 15.66 9.87 0.46
CA GLU A 90 16.72 10.56 1.24
C GLU A 90 16.09 11.09 2.54
N GLY A 91 16.48 10.56 3.68
CA GLY A 91 16.01 11.00 5.00
C GLY A 91 15.38 9.92 5.88
N GLN A 92 15.10 8.73 5.35
CA GLN A 92 14.63 7.61 6.19
C GLN A 92 15.71 7.05 7.13
N SER A 93 16.98 7.45 6.94
CA SER A 93 18.10 7.06 7.80
C SER A 93 18.11 7.87 9.10
N GLY A 94 17.37 7.49 10.09
CA GLY A 94 17.40 8.17 11.39
C GLY A 94 16.07 8.21 12.11
N LEU A 95 15.04 7.61 11.54
CA LEU A 95 13.69 7.59 12.15
C LEU A 95 13.59 6.74 13.42
N SER A 96 14.57 5.85 13.68
CA SER A 96 14.67 5.08 14.92
C SER A 96 14.84 5.92 16.20
N ASP A 97 15.07 7.24 16.07
CA ASP A 97 15.25 8.15 17.20
C ASP A 97 14.07 9.13 17.41
N VAL A 98 12.92 8.92 16.76
CA VAL A 98 11.71 9.71 17.01
C VAL A 98 11.18 9.37 18.40
N ASN A 99 11.52 10.19 19.37
CA ASN A 99 11.08 10.05 20.76
C ASN A 99 9.62 10.49 20.91
N LEU A 100 8.70 9.57 20.67
CA LEU A 100 7.27 9.72 20.95
C LEU A 100 7.03 9.60 22.46
N ALA A 101 7.37 10.61 23.20
CA ALA A 101 7.56 10.62 24.67
C ALA A 101 6.33 10.21 25.53
N SER A 102 5.22 9.68 24.94
CA SER A 102 4.04 9.25 25.67
C SER A 102 3.05 8.33 24.92
N SER A 103 3.34 7.89 23.71
CA SER A 103 2.45 6.98 22.95
C SER A 103 3.06 5.61 22.74
N ASP A 104 2.22 4.58 22.64
CA ASP A 104 2.65 3.23 22.26
C ASP A 104 2.90 3.11 20.73
N LEU A 105 2.80 4.24 19.99
CA LEU A 105 3.02 4.32 18.56
C LEU A 105 4.52 4.36 18.25
N GLU A 106 4.98 3.43 17.43
CA GLU A 106 6.37 3.35 16.96
C GLU A 106 6.47 3.53 15.46
N VAL A 107 7.53 4.21 15.01
CA VAL A 107 7.90 4.34 13.59
C VAL A 107 9.11 3.46 13.34
N LEU A 108 9.01 2.53 12.39
CA LEU A 108 10.10 1.59 12.09
C LEU A 108 10.29 1.40 10.58
N ASN A 109 11.52 1.18 10.17
CA ASN A 109 11.90 0.84 8.80
C ASN A 109 12.76 -0.43 8.73
N TRP A 110 13.01 -1.04 9.88
CA TRP A 110 13.80 -2.23 10.08
C TRP A 110 13.39 -2.87 11.42
N VAL A 111 13.54 -4.19 11.55
CA VAL A 111 13.22 -4.93 12.77
C VAL A 111 14.51 -5.44 13.42
N GLU A 112 14.71 -5.16 14.71
CA GLU A 112 15.84 -5.70 15.45
C GLU A 112 15.57 -7.18 15.79
N THR A 113 16.33 -8.09 15.15
CA THR A 113 16.21 -9.53 15.38
C THR A 113 17.51 -10.26 15.11
N ASP A 114 17.76 -11.31 15.90
CA ASP A 114 18.85 -12.28 15.67
C ASP A 114 18.38 -13.46 14.80
N ASP A 115 17.10 -13.58 14.51
CA ASP A 115 16.56 -14.62 13.65
C ASP A 115 16.94 -14.36 12.18
N PRO A 116 17.27 -15.41 11.40
CA PRO A 116 17.66 -15.25 10.00
C PRO A 116 16.43 -15.03 9.09
N VAL A 117 15.69 -13.95 9.33
CA VAL A 117 14.45 -13.63 8.63
C VAL A 117 14.46 -12.24 8.02
N PHE A 118 13.60 -12.03 7.01
CA PHE A 118 13.27 -10.74 6.45
C PHE A 118 11.77 -10.67 6.18
N PHE A 119 11.22 -9.49 5.94
CA PHE A 119 9.79 -9.27 5.89
C PHE A 119 9.37 -8.78 4.49
N ILE A 120 8.40 -9.47 3.89
CA ILE A 120 7.83 -9.11 2.59
C ILE A 120 6.58 -8.28 2.82
N THR A 121 6.63 -7.03 2.39
CA THR A 121 5.51 -6.11 2.45
C THR A 121 5.17 -5.63 1.04
N ILE A 122 3.87 -5.53 0.72
CA ILE A 122 3.41 -5.21 -0.62
C ILE A 122 2.31 -4.15 -0.53
N ASP A 123 2.51 -3.04 -1.24
CA ASP A 123 1.67 -1.85 -1.14
C ASP A 123 0.62 -1.75 -2.25
N ASP A 124 -0.37 -0.88 -2.06
CA ASP A 124 -1.42 -0.40 -2.97
C ASP A 124 -2.61 -1.32 -3.18
N GLY A 125 -2.43 -2.47 -3.80
CA GLY A 125 -3.53 -3.36 -4.15
C GLY A 125 -4.13 -3.15 -5.55
N LEU A 126 -3.40 -2.52 -6.47
CA LEU A 126 -3.92 -2.17 -7.80
C LEU A 126 -4.28 -3.40 -8.64
N VAL A 127 -3.47 -4.45 -8.58
CA VAL A 127 -3.60 -5.64 -9.43
C VAL A 127 -3.83 -6.89 -8.58
N ASP A 128 -4.86 -7.66 -8.92
CA ASP A 128 -5.18 -8.98 -8.37
C ASP A 128 -4.71 -10.09 -9.32
N SER A 129 -3.40 -10.33 -9.38
CA SER A 129 -2.77 -11.25 -10.33
C SER A 129 -2.82 -12.70 -9.87
N PRO A 130 -3.38 -13.64 -10.67
CA PRO A 130 -3.28 -15.06 -10.38
C PRO A 130 -1.85 -15.60 -10.34
N ALA A 131 -0.92 -15.00 -11.12
CA ALA A 131 0.49 -15.40 -11.12
C ALA A 131 1.16 -15.05 -9.78
N VAL A 132 0.87 -13.88 -9.23
CA VAL A 132 1.33 -13.45 -7.88
C VAL A 132 0.80 -14.41 -6.81
N ARG A 133 -0.49 -14.75 -6.88
CA ARG A 133 -1.10 -15.73 -5.97
C ARG A 133 -0.42 -17.10 -6.05
N GLU A 134 -0.10 -17.57 -7.26
CA GLU A 134 0.60 -18.85 -7.44
C GLU A 134 1.99 -18.85 -6.77
N VAL A 135 2.72 -17.74 -6.84
CA VAL A 135 4.02 -17.61 -6.16
C VAL A 135 3.84 -17.58 -4.64
N ILE A 136 2.88 -16.79 -4.12
CA ILE A 136 2.58 -16.75 -2.67
C ILE A 136 2.21 -18.14 -2.16
N ASP A 137 1.32 -18.85 -2.84
CA ASP A 137 0.87 -20.20 -2.46
C ASP A 137 1.99 -21.23 -2.53
N ARG A 138 2.81 -21.18 -3.59
CA ARG A 138 3.92 -22.10 -3.79
C ARG A 138 4.97 -22.04 -2.69
N TYR A 139 5.29 -20.84 -2.26
CA TYR A 139 6.32 -20.59 -1.26
C TYR A 139 5.76 -20.35 0.13
N GLN A 140 4.42 -20.30 0.29
CA GLN A 140 3.71 -20.00 1.55
C GLN A 140 4.24 -18.70 2.19
N ILE A 141 4.32 -17.65 1.36
CA ILE A 141 4.93 -16.38 1.77
C ILE A 141 4.01 -15.66 2.76
N PRO A 142 4.47 -15.31 3.97
CA PRO A 142 3.74 -14.43 4.88
C PRO A 142 3.86 -12.99 4.35
N VAL A 143 2.79 -12.49 3.76
CA VAL A 143 2.73 -11.15 3.15
C VAL A 143 2.00 -10.20 4.08
N THR A 144 2.64 -9.10 4.49
CA THR A 144 1.95 -7.94 5.07
C THR A 144 1.54 -7.03 3.91
N ALA A 145 0.24 -6.86 3.68
CA ALA A 145 -0.30 -6.09 2.57
C ALA A 145 -0.79 -4.73 3.07
N PHE A 146 -0.07 -3.65 2.75
CA PHE A 146 -0.51 -2.28 3.00
C PHE A 146 -1.38 -1.82 1.85
N LEU A 147 -2.69 -1.83 2.02
CA LEU A 147 -3.64 -1.63 0.94
C LEU A 147 -4.30 -0.25 0.99
N THR A 148 -4.43 0.36 -0.18
CA THR A 148 -5.24 1.55 -0.40
C THR A 148 -6.69 1.14 -0.60
N GLU A 149 -7.60 1.65 0.23
CA GLU A 149 -9.01 1.22 0.25
C GLU A 149 -9.66 1.30 -1.12
N TYR A 150 -9.48 2.42 -1.81
CA TYR A 150 -10.06 2.63 -3.13
C TYR A 150 -9.63 1.56 -4.15
N ALA A 151 -8.39 1.08 -4.07
CA ALA A 151 -7.86 0.09 -5.00
C ALA A 151 -8.40 -1.33 -4.76
N VAL A 152 -8.89 -1.64 -3.53
CA VAL A 152 -9.17 -3.00 -3.11
C VAL A 152 -10.61 -3.30 -2.73
N ARG A 153 -11.51 -2.31 -2.77
CA ARG A 153 -12.90 -2.45 -2.27
C ARG A 153 -13.71 -3.60 -2.88
N ASP A 154 -13.39 -4.04 -4.08
CA ASP A 154 -14.04 -5.15 -4.78
C ASP A 154 -13.15 -6.41 -4.86
N LYS A 155 -12.03 -6.46 -4.10
CA LYS A 155 -11.02 -7.53 -4.19
C LYS A 155 -10.76 -8.26 -2.86
N THR A 156 -11.73 -8.24 -1.94
CA THR A 156 -11.60 -8.79 -0.58
C THR A 156 -11.07 -10.22 -0.58
N GLU A 157 -11.72 -11.14 -1.30
CA GLU A 157 -11.34 -12.56 -1.35
C GLU A 157 -9.91 -12.79 -1.83
N TYR A 158 -9.43 -11.95 -2.75
CA TYR A 158 -8.07 -12.04 -3.26
C TYR A 158 -7.04 -11.70 -2.17
N PHE A 159 -7.23 -10.58 -1.46
CA PHE A 159 -6.27 -10.13 -0.46
C PHE A 159 -6.33 -10.94 0.84
N GLU A 160 -7.51 -11.39 1.28
CA GLU A 160 -7.63 -12.37 2.37
C GLU A 160 -6.83 -13.64 2.06
N ALA A 161 -6.96 -14.14 0.84
CA ALA A 161 -6.21 -15.30 0.43
C ALA A 161 -4.70 -15.02 0.28
N ALA A 162 -4.29 -13.84 -0.21
CA ALA A 162 -2.89 -13.46 -0.39
C ALA A 162 -2.13 -13.32 0.94
N THR A 163 -2.82 -12.98 2.02
CA THR A 163 -2.24 -12.80 3.36
C THR A 163 -2.39 -14.04 4.26
N ALA A 164 -2.97 -15.14 3.77
CA ALA A 164 -3.36 -16.30 4.58
C ALA A 164 -2.20 -17.08 5.24
N TYR A 165 -0.95 -16.83 4.86
CA TYR A 165 0.22 -17.54 5.38
C TYR A 165 0.89 -16.85 6.59
N GLY A 166 0.11 -16.13 7.37
CA GLY A 166 0.57 -15.46 8.59
C GLY A 166 0.73 -13.95 8.48
N GLY A 167 0.53 -13.39 7.29
CA GLY A 167 0.46 -11.94 7.08
C GLY A 167 -0.94 -11.38 7.31
N SER A 168 -1.13 -10.10 7.02
CA SER A 168 -2.39 -9.39 7.22
C SER A 168 -2.56 -8.22 6.26
N VAL A 169 -3.80 -7.73 6.14
CA VAL A 169 -4.10 -6.47 5.46
C VAL A 169 -3.91 -5.31 6.42
N GLN A 170 -3.18 -4.29 6.01
CA GLN A 170 -2.85 -3.12 6.80
C GLN A 170 -3.18 -1.82 6.05
N ASN A 171 -3.17 -0.69 6.76
CA ASN A 171 -3.64 0.60 6.25
C ASN A 171 -2.58 1.27 5.35
N HIS A 172 -2.97 1.60 4.10
CA HIS A 172 -2.20 2.43 3.18
C HIS A 172 -3.05 3.59 2.65
N THR A 173 -3.89 4.14 3.52
CA THR A 173 -4.81 5.25 3.30
C THR A 173 -6.01 4.94 2.39
N MET A 174 -6.93 5.91 2.29
CA MET A 174 -8.14 5.79 1.46
C MET A 174 -7.83 5.84 -0.03
N VAL A 175 -6.98 6.79 -0.42
CA VAL A 175 -6.76 7.11 -1.84
C VAL A 175 -5.29 7.42 -2.17
N HIS A 176 -4.38 6.94 -1.34
CA HIS A 176 -2.94 7.12 -1.54
C HIS A 176 -2.48 8.59 -1.49
N GLY A 177 -3.14 9.42 -0.68
CA GLY A 177 -2.73 10.82 -0.48
C GLY A 177 -1.41 10.92 0.31
N ALA A 178 -0.47 11.75 -0.13
CA ALA A 178 0.73 12.06 0.64
C ALA A 178 0.34 12.76 1.95
N LEU A 179 0.65 12.16 3.10
CA LEU A 179 0.13 12.61 4.40
C LEU A 179 0.79 13.91 4.92
N ASP A 180 1.89 14.34 4.30
CA ASP A 180 2.56 15.63 4.56
C ASP A 180 2.12 16.76 3.59
N ASP A 181 1.28 16.46 2.58
CA ASP A 181 0.70 17.52 1.72
C ASP A 181 -0.39 18.28 2.52
N PRO A 182 -0.28 19.60 2.67
CA PRO A 182 -1.25 20.39 3.41
C PRO A 182 -2.67 20.39 2.83
N LYS A 183 -2.89 19.78 1.68
CA LYS A 183 -4.22 19.59 1.07
C LYS A 183 -4.85 18.23 1.41
N THR A 184 -4.06 17.31 1.94
CA THR A 184 -4.53 15.99 2.34
C THR A 184 -5.31 16.07 3.64
N ASP A 185 -6.50 15.50 3.66
CA ASP A 185 -7.27 15.30 4.89
C ASP A 185 -6.75 14.04 5.60
N VAL A 186 -5.75 14.24 6.46
CA VAL A 186 -5.03 13.16 7.15
C VAL A 186 -5.97 12.31 8.02
N GLU A 187 -6.96 12.95 8.70
CA GLU A 187 -7.96 12.23 9.48
C GLU A 187 -8.76 11.27 8.61
N TRP A 188 -9.27 11.75 7.50
CA TRP A 188 -10.06 10.96 6.58
C TRP A 188 -9.24 9.84 5.92
N GLU A 189 -8.02 10.13 5.48
CA GLU A 189 -7.12 9.15 4.84
C GLU A 189 -6.80 7.97 5.78
N ILE A 190 -6.62 8.24 7.07
CA ILE A 190 -6.26 7.21 8.04
C ILE A 190 -7.52 6.56 8.64
N CYS A 191 -8.41 7.36 9.20
CA CYS A 191 -9.49 6.84 10.05
C CYS A 191 -10.64 6.23 9.24
N GLU A 192 -11.01 6.81 8.10
CA GLU A 192 -12.03 6.20 7.24
C GLU A 192 -11.55 4.86 6.68
N THR A 193 -10.24 4.74 6.35
CA THR A 193 -9.67 3.44 5.94
C THR A 193 -9.84 2.38 7.02
N GLN A 194 -9.64 2.74 8.30
CA GLN A 194 -9.85 1.82 9.42
C GLN A 194 -11.28 1.29 9.48
N ASP A 195 -12.26 2.19 9.33
CA ASP A 195 -13.69 1.84 9.37
C ASP A 195 -14.06 0.97 8.17
N ARG A 196 -13.56 1.31 6.97
CA ARG A 196 -13.79 0.53 5.75
C ARG A 196 -13.18 -0.85 5.80
N PHE A 197 -11.96 -0.97 6.32
CA PHE A 197 -11.30 -2.27 6.41
C PHE A 197 -11.91 -3.15 7.51
N GLU A 198 -12.42 -2.58 8.61
CA GLU A 198 -13.22 -3.34 9.57
C GLU A 198 -14.49 -3.91 8.93
N GLU A 199 -15.18 -3.14 8.09
CA GLU A 199 -16.35 -3.61 7.33
C GLU A 199 -15.97 -4.66 6.29
N GLN A 200 -14.86 -4.50 5.60
CA GLN A 200 -14.44 -5.32 4.47
C GLN A 200 -13.75 -6.61 4.88
N PHE A 201 -12.80 -6.54 5.82
CA PHE A 201 -11.94 -7.66 6.25
C PHE A 201 -12.29 -8.20 7.65
N GLY A 202 -13.23 -7.55 8.37
CA GLY A 202 -13.69 -8.01 9.68
C GLY A 202 -12.76 -7.66 10.85
N TYR A 203 -11.74 -6.85 10.63
CA TYR A 203 -10.84 -6.33 11.67
C TYR A 203 -10.27 -4.98 11.27
N ARG A 204 -9.86 -4.19 12.29
CA ARG A 204 -9.15 -2.93 12.08
C ARG A 204 -7.66 -3.21 11.90
N PRO A 205 -7.02 -2.66 10.87
CA PRO A 205 -5.57 -2.63 10.78
C PRO A 205 -4.94 -1.97 12.03
N TRP A 206 -3.75 -2.40 12.39
CA TRP A 206 -3.01 -1.80 13.50
C TRP A 206 -1.66 -1.24 13.08
N MET A 207 -1.31 -1.40 11.79
CA MET A 207 -0.17 -0.79 11.14
C MET A 207 -0.65 0.21 10.07
N LEU A 208 0.11 1.28 9.90
CA LEU A 208 -0.02 2.26 8.82
C LEU A 208 1.30 2.31 8.04
N ARG A 209 1.23 2.31 6.74
CA ARG A 209 2.31 2.79 5.90
C ARG A 209 1.85 4.06 5.20
N PRO A 210 2.48 5.23 5.47
CA PRO A 210 2.18 6.45 4.73
C PRO A 210 2.57 6.27 3.26
N PRO A 211 1.71 6.67 2.30
CA PRO A 211 2.09 6.74 0.89
C PRO A 211 3.38 7.55 0.70
N TYR A 212 4.27 7.07 -0.18
CA TYR A 212 5.59 7.66 -0.45
C TYR A 212 6.52 7.71 0.78
N GLY A 213 6.15 7.09 1.90
CA GLY A 213 6.83 7.28 3.19
C GLY A 213 6.71 8.70 3.72
N ALA A 214 5.67 9.46 3.29
CA ALA A 214 5.52 10.88 3.57
C ALA A 214 4.89 11.14 4.95
N GLY A 215 5.51 11.99 5.77
CA GLY A 215 4.98 12.47 7.04
C GLY A 215 4.97 11.46 8.19
N PRO A 216 5.90 10.50 8.30
CA PRO A 216 5.86 9.48 9.36
C PRO A 216 6.06 10.06 10.77
N ASP A 217 6.59 11.28 10.87
CA ASP A 217 6.81 12.05 12.10
C ASP A 217 5.94 13.34 12.16
N ASP A 218 5.04 13.53 11.20
CA ASP A 218 4.11 14.66 11.19
C ASP A 218 3.15 14.57 12.39
N PRO A 219 2.95 15.65 13.17
CA PRO A 219 2.09 15.64 14.35
C PRO A 219 0.63 15.24 14.09
N ASP A 220 0.07 15.59 12.93
CA ASP A 220 -1.30 15.20 12.58
C ASP A 220 -1.37 13.73 12.17
N VAL A 221 -0.36 13.21 11.47
CA VAL A 221 -0.26 11.78 11.14
C VAL A 221 -0.17 10.94 12.42
N LEU A 222 0.73 11.29 13.34
CA LEU A 222 0.90 10.59 14.61
C LEU A 222 -0.39 10.63 15.44
N LYS A 223 -1.03 11.79 15.52
CA LYS A 223 -2.29 11.99 16.24
C LYS A 223 -3.42 11.11 15.71
N TYR A 224 -3.65 11.12 14.41
CA TYR A 224 -4.76 10.37 13.83
C TYR A 224 -4.46 8.88 13.72
N ALA A 225 -3.20 8.48 13.53
CA ALA A 225 -2.79 7.10 13.64
C ALA A 225 -3.16 6.52 15.03
N GLU A 226 -2.74 7.19 16.11
CA GLU A 226 -3.05 6.78 17.48
C GLU A 226 -4.55 6.79 17.77
N GLN A 227 -5.28 7.86 17.39
CA GLN A 227 -6.71 7.98 17.61
C GLN A 227 -7.53 6.89 16.92
N CYS A 228 -7.06 6.42 15.78
CA CYS A 228 -7.77 5.42 14.96
C CYS A 228 -7.24 4.00 15.13
N GLY A 229 -6.41 3.77 16.17
CA GLY A 229 -6.00 2.44 16.60
C GLY A 229 -4.75 1.89 15.92
N ILE A 230 -4.01 2.72 15.19
CA ILE A 230 -2.68 2.39 14.67
C ILE A 230 -1.66 2.54 15.80
N ASN A 231 -0.77 1.56 15.95
CA ASN A 231 0.32 1.60 16.91
C ASN A 231 1.70 1.37 16.27
N ARG A 232 1.74 1.13 14.95
CA ARG A 232 2.99 1.02 14.17
C ARG A 232 2.86 1.81 12.87
N ILE A 233 3.83 2.69 12.60
CA ILE A 233 4.07 3.27 11.28
C ILE A 233 5.25 2.52 10.68
N VAL A 234 5.02 1.81 9.57
CA VAL A 234 5.99 0.88 8.99
C VAL A 234 6.51 1.45 7.67
N LEU A 235 7.78 1.74 7.62
CA LEU A 235 8.51 2.09 6.42
C LEU A 235 9.29 0.87 5.90
N TRP A 236 10.36 1.07 5.14
CA TRP A 236 11.16 0.02 4.52
C TRP A 236 12.63 0.42 4.43
N ASN A 237 13.48 -0.54 4.17
CA ASN A 237 14.92 -0.33 3.92
C ASN A 237 15.44 -1.11 2.71
N VAL A 238 14.57 -1.90 2.06
CA VAL A 238 14.81 -2.56 0.78
C VAL A 238 13.61 -2.31 -0.13
N VAL A 239 13.85 -2.01 -1.40
CA VAL A 239 12.80 -1.83 -2.41
C VAL A 239 13.03 -2.78 -3.57
N VAL A 240 11.98 -3.44 -4.02
CA VAL A 240 11.93 -4.10 -5.33
C VAL A 240 11.04 -3.25 -6.23
N SER A 241 11.66 -2.50 -7.13
CA SER A 241 10.94 -1.62 -8.06
C SER A 241 10.16 -2.41 -9.12
N ASP A 242 9.23 -1.76 -9.81
CA ASP A 242 8.35 -2.37 -10.82
C ASP A 242 9.11 -3.00 -12.00
N ASP A 243 10.31 -2.52 -12.30
CA ASP A 243 11.22 -3.13 -13.26
C ASP A 243 12.07 -4.27 -12.64
N ASN A 244 11.70 -4.70 -11.44
CA ASN A 244 12.36 -5.77 -10.67
C ASN A 244 13.83 -5.49 -10.33
N LYS A 245 14.23 -4.23 -10.20
CA LYS A 245 15.51 -3.88 -9.60
C LYS A 245 15.36 -3.87 -8.09
N VAL A 246 16.43 -4.28 -7.39
CA VAL A 246 16.46 -4.28 -5.94
C VAL A 246 17.43 -3.19 -5.48
N GLU A 247 16.89 -2.28 -4.68
CA GLU A 247 17.63 -1.19 -4.05
C GLU A 247 17.71 -1.45 -2.55
N TYR A 248 18.85 -1.16 -1.95
CA TYR A 248 19.10 -1.39 -0.54
C TYR A 248 19.68 -0.13 0.10
N TRP A 249 19.35 0.12 1.34
CA TRP A 249 20.12 1.07 2.13
C TRP A 249 21.54 0.56 2.36
N GLU A 250 21.65 -0.69 2.76
CA GLU A 250 22.92 -1.37 2.96
C GLU A 250 22.89 -2.79 2.36
N PRO A 251 23.48 -2.99 1.18
CA PRO A 251 23.51 -4.32 0.57
C PRO A 251 24.48 -5.27 1.29
N PRO A 252 24.25 -6.59 1.28
CA PRO A 252 23.09 -7.28 0.73
C PRO A 252 21.90 -7.27 1.70
N ILE A 253 20.76 -7.88 1.30
CA ILE A 253 19.64 -8.14 2.22
C ILE A 253 20.12 -8.89 3.47
N LYS A 254 19.63 -8.49 4.63
CA LYS A 254 20.03 -9.01 5.95
C LYS A 254 18.84 -9.28 6.85
N ALA A 255 19.09 -9.90 7.99
CA ALA A 255 18.07 -10.14 9.01
C ALA A 255 17.42 -8.83 9.47
N GLY A 256 16.10 -8.85 9.61
CA GLY A 256 15.31 -7.70 10.02
C GLY A 256 14.91 -6.74 8.91
N ASP A 257 15.38 -6.95 7.67
CA ASP A 257 15.04 -6.07 6.55
C ASP A 257 13.55 -6.13 6.21
N ILE A 258 12.93 -4.94 6.04
CA ILE A 258 11.58 -4.77 5.55
C ILE A 258 11.66 -4.42 4.07
N VAL A 259 11.08 -5.30 3.25
CA VAL A 259 11.11 -5.19 1.79
C VAL A 259 9.79 -4.60 1.29
N LEU A 260 9.88 -3.50 0.55
CA LEU A 260 8.77 -2.88 -0.16
C LEU A 260 8.67 -3.46 -1.58
N LEU A 261 7.47 -3.90 -1.94
CA LEU A 261 7.02 -4.22 -3.30
C LEU A 261 5.64 -3.56 -3.51
N HIS A 262 5.16 -3.56 -4.76
CA HIS A 262 3.83 -3.05 -5.10
C HIS A 262 3.00 -4.08 -5.85
N TRP A 263 1.65 -4.05 -5.64
CA TRP A 263 0.71 -4.90 -6.38
C TRP A 263 0.52 -4.39 -7.82
N VAL A 264 1.54 -4.64 -8.65
CA VAL A 264 1.59 -4.25 -10.07
C VAL A 264 1.81 -5.46 -10.97
N GLU A 265 1.71 -5.28 -12.29
CA GLU A 265 2.08 -6.33 -13.25
C GLU A 265 3.57 -6.70 -13.11
N GLY A 266 3.86 -8.01 -13.06
CA GLY A 266 5.25 -8.51 -12.91
C GLY A 266 5.72 -8.65 -11.46
N LEU A 267 4.87 -8.40 -10.46
CA LEU A 267 5.19 -8.61 -9.04
C LEU A 267 5.61 -10.07 -8.75
N ASP A 268 5.06 -11.06 -9.45
CA ASP A 268 5.47 -12.46 -9.34
C ASP A 268 6.98 -12.65 -9.57
N VAL A 269 7.55 -11.95 -10.56
CA VAL A 269 8.99 -11.96 -10.84
C VAL A 269 9.78 -11.28 -9.72
N GLY A 270 9.28 -10.16 -9.22
CA GLY A 270 9.86 -9.42 -8.07
C GLY A 270 9.92 -10.28 -6.81
N LEU A 271 8.82 -10.98 -6.51
CA LEU A 271 8.74 -11.91 -5.38
C LEU A 271 9.75 -13.07 -5.50
N GLU A 272 9.79 -13.75 -6.63
CA GLU A 272 10.75 -14.83 -6.84
C GLU A 272 12.19 -14.31 -6.67
N LYS A 273 12.47 -13.12 -7.19
CA LYS A 273 13.82 -12.52 -7.09
C LYS A 273 14.22 -12.21 -5.66
N ILE A 274 13.35 -11.60 -4.86
CA ILE A 274 13.70 -11.27 -3.46
C ILE A 274 13.83 -12.54 -2.61
N LEU A 275 13.03 -13.56 -2.88
CA LEU A 275 13.16 -14.88 -2.24
C LEU A 275 14.51 -15.53 -2.54
N GLU A 276 14.98 -15.47 -3.80
CA GLU A 276 16.30 -15.99 -4.19
C GLU A 276 17.44 -15.24 -3.50
N LEU A 277 17.34 -13.92 -3.41
CA LEU A 277 18.34 -13.08 -2.74
C LEU A 277 18.36 -13.35 -1.23
N GLY A 278 17.21 -13.44 -0.56
CA GLY A 278 17.13 -13.82 0.85
C GLY A 278 17.74 -15.19 1.10
N LYS A 279 17.36 -16.20 0.29
CA LYS A 279 17.91 -17.54 0.38
C LYS A 279 19.43 -17.59 0.19
N ALA A 280 19.99 -16.76 -0.70
CA ALA A 280 21.43 -16.68 -0.92
C ALA A 280 22.18 -16.16 0.32
N GLN A 281 21.52 -15.40 1.19
CA GLN A 281 22.04 -14.94 2.47
C GLN A 281 21.65 -15.86 3.65
N GLY A 282 20.96 -16.96 3.40
CA GLY A 282 20.48 -17.87 4.43
C GLY A 282 19.26 -17.37 5.19
N LEU A 283 18.52 -16.41 4.62
CA LEU A 283 17.32 -15.83 5.21
C LEU A 283 16.05 -16.48 4.68
N THR A 284 14.99 -16.45 5.50
CA THR A 284 13.62 -16.87 5.13
C THR A 284 12.64 -15.72 5.34
N PRO A 285 11.59 -15.57 4.51
CA PRO A 285 10.53 -14.62 4.80
C PRO A 285 9.76 -15.04 6.05
N ALA A 286 9.42 -14.08 6.91
CA ALA A 286 8.61 -14.25 8.12
C ALA A 286 7.46 -13.25 8.15
N ALA A 287 6.43 -13.53 8.96
CA ALA A 287 5.35 -12.59 9.20
C ALA A 287 5.88 -11.42 10.03
N LEU A 288 5.73 -10.20 9.52
CA LEU A 288 6.14 -8.99 10.22
C LEU A 288 5.38 -8.86 11.55
N GLU A 289 4.13 -9.28 11.55
CA GLU A 289 3.19 -9.28 12.67
C GLU A 289 3.71 -10.01 13.91
N ASP A 290 4.58 -10.99 13.73
CA ASP A 290 5.15 -11.79 14.83
C ASP A 290 6.39 -11.13 15.49
N TYR A 291 6.89 -10.02 14.91
CA TYR A 291 8.18 -9.43 15.31
C TYR A 291 8.08 -7.97 15.82
N ILE A 292 6.91 -7.29 15.70
CA ILE A 292 6.76 -5.87 16.06
C ILE A 292 5.56 -5.57 16.96
#